data_ce0c94ebbcfafb155d03f178feb65d78
#
_entry.id   ce0c94ebbcfafb155d03f178feb65d78
#
_cell.length_a   1.000
_cell.length_b   1.000
_cell.length_c   1.000
_cell.angle_alpha   90.00
_cell.angle_beta   90.00
_cell.angle_gamma   90.00
#
_symmetry.space_group_name_H-M   'P 1'
#
loop_
_entity.id
_entity.type
_entity.pdbx_description
1 polymer ?
#
loop_
_entity_poly.entity_id
_entity_poly.type
_entity_poly.pdbx_seq_one_letter_code
_entity_poly.pdbx_strand_id
1 'polypeptide(L)'
;FKGETLTAANAQMQDKEFWQTHRADSLTKSESSMNQLIHKLEQVKGFKPVLWIAKAFIENFVETTVNPDKPSKVDIGPVNTMITQNFVDGLRLRFSAQTTANFNKHLFLKGYAAYGFKDEKWKGMGEVTYSFNKKAYLPREFPVNNLTFNYTRDVMSPSDKFLPTDKDNVFTSFKWKKVDHMMYFETYKLLWDREWANGLRFTLQARTSKDSPTASLFYQPLCSEGISQDASLYMPYI
;
A
#
# COMPACT_ATOMS: atom_id res chain seq x y z
N PHE A 1 -25.37 -13.90 15.76
CA PHE A 1 -25.99 -12.57 15.85
C PHE A 1 -25.59 -11.80 14.59
N LYS A 2 -26.49 -11.77 13.58
CA LYS A 2 -26.40 -10.83 12.47
C LYS A 2 -27.01 -9.51 12.95
N GLY A 3 -26.23 -8.68 13.60
CA GLY A 3 -26.57 -7.29 13.82
C GLY A 3 -26.16 -6.49 12.60
N GLU A 4 -27.03 -6.29 11.65
CA GLU A 4 -26.86 -5.21 10.69
C GLU A 4 -26.99 -3.90 11.45
N THR A 5 -25.87 -3.23 11.70
CA THR A 5 -25.88 -1.85 12.19
C THR A 5 -26.36 -0.97 11.05
N LEU A 6 -27.67 -0.68 11.04
CA LEU A 6 -28.23 0.34 10.17
C LEU A 6 -27.73 1.70 10.64
N THR A 7 -26.68 2.19 10.03
CA THR A 7 -26.22 3.56 10.25
C THR A 7 -26.97 4.47 9.29
N ALA A 8 -27.73 5.43 9.81
CA ALA A 8 -28.42 6.41 8.98
C ALA A 8 -27.38 7.19 8.15
N ALA A 9 -27.71 7.51 6.89
CA ALA A 9 -26.80 8.19 5.96
C ALA A 9 -26.27 9.54 6.49
N ASN A 10 -26.99 10.16 7.43
CA ASN A 10 -26.62 11.44 8.07
C ASN A 10 -26.07 11.28 9.50
N ALA A 11 -25.79 10.06 9.96
CA ALA A 11 -25.36 9.80 11.33
C ALA A 11 -24.04 10.54 11.69
N GLN A 12 -23.18 10.80 10.70
CA GLN A 12 -21.93 11.51 10.88
C GLN A 12 -22.06 13.03 10.70
N MET A 13 -23.20 13.52 10.19
CA MET A 13 -23.45 14.93 9.90
C MET A 13 -24.36 15.63 10.93
N GLN A 14 -24.47 15.03 12.12
CA GLN A 14 -25.30 15.60 13.17
C GLN A 14 -24.67 16.90 13.70
N ASP A 15 -25.52 17.91 13.95
CA ASP A 15 -25.10 19.21 14.42
C ASP A 15 -24.70 19.22 15.92
N LYS A 16 -24.21 20.36 16.39
CA LYS A 16 -23.76 20.51 17.78
C LYS A 16 -24.91 20.35 18.79
N GLU A 17 -26.12 20.77 18.43
CA GLU A 17 -27.30 20.67 19.30
C GLU A 17 -27.73 19.22 19.51
N PHE A 18 -27.70 18.44 18.43
CA PHE A 18 -27.92 16.99 18.51
C PHE A 18 -26.98 16.33 19.50
N TRP A 19 -25.67 16.61 19.38
CA TRP A 19 -24.69 16.01 20.28
C TRP A 19 -24.76 16.50 21.71
N GLN A 20 -25.20 17.73 21.96
CA GLN A 20 -25.41 18.24 23.33
C GLN A 20 -26.56 17.52 24.03
N THR A 21 -27.60 17.15 23.28
CA THR A 21 -28.79 16.48 23.82
C THR A 21 -28.63 14.96 23.93
N HIS A 22 -27.81 14.33 23.09
CA HIS A 22 -27.70 12.87 22.98
C HIS A 22 -26.42 12.29 23.59
N ARG A 23 -25.54 13.10 24.12
CA ARG A 23 -24.37 12.60 24.87
C ARG A 23 -24.79 12.12 26.26
N ALA A 24 -24.28 10.94 26.63
CA ALA A 24 -24.51 10.40 27.97
C ALA A 24 -23.84 11.26 29.07
N ASP A 25 -22.68 11.83 28.75
CA ASP A 25 -21.91 12.69 29.66
C ASP A 25 -21.60 14.05 29.00
N SER A 26 -21.55 15.12 29.84
CA SER A 26 -21.10 16.43 29.38
C SER A 26 -19.59 16.43 29.08
N LEU A 27 -19.18 17.22 28.08
CA LEU A 27 -17.76 17.39 27.77
C LEU A 27 -16.99 17.88 29.02
N THR A 28 -15.90 17.23 29.31
CA THR A 28 -14.96 17.71 30.33
C THR A 28 -14.35 19.05 29.89
N LYS A 29 -13.85 19.83 30.85
CA LYS A 29 -13.17 21.10 30.53
C LYS A 29 -11.99 20.90 29.57
N SER A 30 -11.28 19.81 29.69
CA SER A 30 -10.16 19.44 28.79
C SER A 30 -10.64 19.19 27.35
N GLU A 31 -11.71 18.44 27.17
CA GLU A 31 -12.29 18.14 25.84
C GLU A 31 -12.90 19.40 25.20
N SER A 32 -13.55 20.24 25.99
CA SER A 32 -14.09 21.51 25.51
C SER A 32 -12.98 22.48 25.07
N SER A 33 -11.89 22.57 25.83
CA SER A 33 -10.73 23.40 25.48
C SER A 33 -10.00 22.86 24.23
N MET A 34 -9.91 21.55 24.08
CA MET A 34 -9.34 20.92 22.89
C MET A 34 -10.17 21.22 21.63
N ASN A 35 -11.50 21.10 21.71
CA ASN A 35 -12.37 21.46 20.61
C ASN A 35 -12.25 22.94 20.21
N GLN A 36 -12.15 23.85 21.19
CA GLN A 36 -11.91 25.26 20.92
C GLN A 36 -10.55 25.51 20.28
N LEU A 37 -9.50 24.79 20.70
CA LEU A 37 -8.18 24.86 20.09
C LEU A 37 -8.22 24.40 18.65
N ILE A 38 -8.85 23.27 18.35
CA ILE A 38 -9.00 22.73 16.98
C ILE A 38 -9.71 23.78 16.09
N HIS A 39 -10.83 24.34 16.54
CA HIS A 39 -11.55 25.37 15.78
C HIS A 39 -10.72 26.66 15.55
N LYS A 40 -9.91 27.08 16.52
CA LYS A 40 -8.99 28.20 16.34
C LYS A 40 -7.90 27.88 15.32
N LEU A 41 -7.34 26.67 15.37
CA LEU A 41 -6.31 26.20 14.43
C LEU A 41 -6.85 26.10 13.00
N GLU A 42 -8.09 25.64 12.81
CA GLU A 42 -8.74 25.58 11.49
C GLU A 42 -8.90 26.97 10.83
N GLN A 43 -8.97 28.04 11.62
CA GLN A 43 -9.08 29.42 11.14
C GLN A 43 -7.71 30.04 10.78
N VAL A 44 -6.60 29.43 11.19
CA VAL A 44 -5.26 29.95 10.87
C VAL A 44 -4.95 29.71 9.38
N LYS A 45 -4.61 30.80 8.68
CA LYS A 45 -4.17 30.73 7.29
C LYS A 45 -2.92 29.82 7.20
N GLY A 46 -3.01 28.78 6.36
CA GLY A 46 -1.92 27.81 6.19
C GLY A 46 -2.06 26.54 7.05
N PHE A 47 -2.98 26.46 8.01
CA PHE A 47 -3.18 25.26 8.81
C PHE A 47 -3.80 24.10 8.01
N LYS A 48 -4.72 24.40 7.09
CA LYS A 48 -5.33 23.39 6.22
C LYS A 48 -4.30 22.61 5.38
N PRO A 49 -3.34 23.25 4.67
CA PRO A 49 -2.30 22.51 3.96
C PRO A 49 -1.38 21.72 4.90
N VAL A 50 -1.10 22.21 6.10
CA VAL A 50 -0.32 21.43 7.10
C VAL A 50 -1.07 20.18 7.55
N LEU A 51 -2.37 20.29 7.84
CA LEU A 51 -3.22 19.15 8.15
C LEU A 51 -3.29 18.16 6.99
N TRP A 52 -3.41 18.66 5.76
CA TRP A 52 -3.43 17.80 4.58
C TRP A 52 -2.12 17.03 4.40
N ILE A 53 -0.96 17.69 4.60
CA ILE A 53 0.34 17.03 4.59
C ILE A 53 0.43 15.99 5.72
N ALA A 54 0.02 16.33 6.94
CA ALA A 54 0.03 15.40 8.06
C ALA A 54 -0.88 14.19 7.80
N LYS A 55 -2.08 14.42 7.25
CA LYS A 55 -3.00 13.36 6.83
C LYS A 55 -2.33 12.45 5.77
N ALA A 56 -1.71 13.04 4.73
CA ALA A 56 -1.02 12.30 3.68
C ALA A 56 0.12 11.43 4.22
N PHE A 57 0.84 11.91 5.25
CA PHE A 57 1.89 11.11 5.91
C PHE A 57 1.32 10.00 6.80
N ILE A 58 0.25 10.25 7.54
CA ILE A 58 -0.37 9.28 8.45
C ILE A 58 -1.10 8.19 7.66
N GLU A 59 -1.93 8.60 6.70
CA GLU A 59 -2.70 7.69 5.85
C GLU A 59 -1.84 7.03 4.77
N ASN A 60 -0.67 7.63 4.49
CA ASN A 60 0.29 7.19 3.47
C ASN A 60 -0.25 7.17 2.03
N PHE A 61 -1.48 7.64 1.83
CA PHE A 61 -2.13 7.82 0.53
C PHE A 61 -2.77 9.19 0.44
N VAL A 62 -2.75 9.75 -0.76
CA VAL A 62 -3.38 11.02 -1.09
C VAL A 62 -4.55 10.75 -2.02
N GLU A 63 -5.74 11.08 -1.57
CA GLU A 63 -6.93 11.05 -2.39
C GLU A 63 -6.88 12.17 -3.44
N THR A 64 -7.15 11.84 -4.71
CA THR A 64 -7.14 12.84 -5.80
C THR A 64 -8.32 13.80 -5.75
N THR A 65 -9.36 13.46 -4.97
CA THR A 65 -10.55 14.31 -4.79
C THR A 65 -10.73 14.60 -3.31
N VAL A 66 -10.67 15.85 -2.92
CA VAL A 66 -10.84 16.33 -1.54
C VAL A 66 -12.31 16.62 -1.21
N ASN A 67 -13.19 16.53 -2.18
CA ASN A 67 -14.62 16.85 -2.00
C ASN A 67 -15.35 15.67 -1.40
N PRO A 68 -16.00 15.81 -0.21
CA PRO A 68 -16.77 14.75 0.43
C PRO A 68 -17.88 14.17 -0.45
N ASP A 69 -18.45 14.99 -1.33
CA ASP A 69 -19.54 14.60 -2.22
C ASP A 69 -19.07 13.81 -3.47
N LYS A 70 -17.76 13.81 -3.73
CA LYS A 70 -17.14 13.10 -4.86
C LYS A 70 -15.97 12.25 -4.37
N PRO A 71 -16.23 11.02 -3.97
CA PRO A 71 -15.19 10.14 -3.46
C PRO A 71 -14.10 9.89 -4.50
N SER A 72 -12.87 9.76 -4.02
CA SER A 72 -11.68 9.58 -4.85
C SER A 72 -11.79 8.33 -5.72
N LYS A 73 -11.47 8.46 -7.01
CA LYS A 73 -11.38 7.36 -7.97
C LYS A 73 -9.98 6.76 -8.04
N VAL A 74 -8.98 7.55 -7.72
CA VAL A 74 -7.56 7.17 -7.75
C VAL A 74 -6.89 7.76 -6.54
N ASP A 75 -6.15 6.94 -5.81
CA ASP A 75 -5.32 7.34 -4.68
C ASP A 75 -3.85 7.28 -5.08
N ILE A 76 -3.10 8.32 -4.76
CA ILE A 76 -1.67 8.42 -5.01
C ILE A 76 -0.94 8.00 -3.74
N GLY A 77 -0.03 7.05 -3.85
CA GLY A 77 0.72 6.54 -2.69
C GLY A 77 1.17 5.09 -2.89
N PRO A 78 1.93 4.54 -1.96
CA PRO A 78 2.32 5.08 -0.65
C PRO A 78 3.31 6.28 -0.74
N VAL A 79 3.01 7.35 0.00
CA VAL A 79 3.80 8.61 -0.04
C VAL A 79 5.21 8.40 0.53
N ASN A 80 5.35 7.59 1.58
CA ASN A 80 6.62 7.28 2.23
C ASN A 80 7.62 6.54 1.31
N THR A 81 7.17 6.00 0.19
CA THR A 81 8.01 5.30 -0.79
C THR A 81 8.36 6.14 -2.01
N MET A 82 7.86 7.39 -2.09
CA MET A 82 8.09 8.25 -3.25
C MET A 82 9.55 8.67 -3.39
N ILE A 83 10.22 8.92 -2.27
CA ILE A 83 11.64 9.27 -2.23
C ILE A 83 12.31 8.29 -1.27
N THR A 84 13.19 7.46 -1.82
CA THR A 84 13.93 6.45 -1.04
C THR A 84 15.39 6.42 -1.50
N GLN A 85 16.22 5.78 -0.69
CA GLN A 85 17.62 5.57 -1.02
C GLN A 85 18.00 4.11 -0.74
N ASN A 86 18.72 3.49 -1.66
CA ASN A 86 19.27 2.17 -1.46
C ASN A 86 20.63 2.02 -2.17
N PHE A 87 21.31 0.92 -1.92
CA PHE A 87 22.66 0.67 -2.40
C PHE A 87 22.78 0.61 -3.94
N VAL A 88 21.79 0.06 -4.62
CA VAL A 88 21.77 -0.11 -6.08
C VAL A 88 21.30 1.15 -6.79
N ASP A 89 20.16 1.69 -6.37
CA ASP A 89 19.51 2.83 -7.03
C ASP A 89 20.19 4.17 -6.68
N GLY A 90 20.92 4.23 -5.56
CA GLY A 90 21.29 5.49 -4.94
C GLY A 90 20.00 6.22 -4.48
N LEU A 91 19.83 7.46 -4.90
CA LEU A 91 18.54 8.15 -4.79
C LEU A 91 17.55 7.49 -5.74
N ARG A 92 16.34 7.23 -5.25
CA ARG A 92 15.24 6.63 -6.02
C ARG A 92 14.00 7.48 -5.89
N LEU A 93 13.43 7.87 -7.02
CA LEU A 93 12.13 8.49 -7.11
C LEU A 93 11.11 7.45 -7.59
N ARG A 94 9.99 7.37 -6.90
CA ARG A 94 8.89 6.45 -7.22
C ARG A 94 7.58 7.21 -7.27
N PHE A 95 6.81 6.99 -8.32
CA PHE A 95 5.42 7.41 -8.42
C PHE A 95 4.53 6.18 -8.41
N SER A 96 3.55 6.16 -7.54
CA SER A 96 2.63 5.03 -7.36
C SER A 96 1.20 5.51 -7.18
N ALA A 97 0.27 4.72 -7.71
CA ALA A 97 -1.16 4.99 -7.64
C ALA A 97 -1.97 3.70 -7.63
N GLN A 98 -3.19 3.79 -7.11
CA GLN A 98 -4.17 2.71 -7.14
C GLN A 98 -5.56 3.26 -7.43
N THR A 99 -6.40 2.47 -8.11
CA THR A 99 -7.82 2.81 -8.30
C THR A 99 -8.64 2.32 -7.12
N THR A 100 -9.75 3.01 -6.88
CA THR A 100 -10.74 2.65 -5.85
C THR A 100 -12.01 2.08 -6.49
N ALA A 101 -12.94 1.59 -5.68
CA ALA A 101 -14.25 1.11 -6.14
C ALA A 101 -15.11 2.22 -6.76
N ASN A 102 -14.76 3.50 -6.56
CA ASN A 102 -15.41 4.64 -7.21
C ASN A 102 -15.01 4.79 -8.69
N PHE A 103 -13.91 4.18 -9.10
CA PHE A 103 -13.56 4.02 -10.51
C PHE A 103 -14.32 2.82 -11.11
N ASN A 104 -14.20 1.65 -10.50
CA ASN A 104 -14.93 0.44 -10.87
C ASN A 104 -15.06 -0.48 -9.65
N LYS A 105 -16.28 -1.00 -9.39
CA LYS A 105 -16.58 -1.83 -8.21
C LYS A 105 -15.98 -3.24 -8.27
N HIS A 106 -15.54 -3.67 -9.44
CA HIS A 106 -15.02 -5.01 -9.69
C HIS A 106 -13.56 -5.02 -10.17
N LEU A 107 -13.10 -3.97 -10.88
CA LEU A 107 -11.77 -3.90 -11.46
C LEU A 107 -10.92 -2.87 -10.72
N PHE A 108 -9.79 -3.32 -10.22
CA PHE A 108 -8.83 -2.50 -9.50
C PHE A 108 -7.47 -2.57 -10.18
N LEU A 109 -6.85 -1.42 -10.35
CA LEU A 109 -5.52 -1.27 -10.91
C LEU A 109 -4.63 -0.66 -9.83
N LYS A 110 -3.45 -1.22 -9.63
CA LYS A 110 -2.42 -0.68 -8.75
C LYS A 110 -1.09 -0.74 -9.47
N GLY A 111 -0.28 0.29 -9.33
CA GLY A 111 1.02 0.26 -9.99
C GLY A 111 1.95 1.33 -9.49
N TYR A 112 3.23 1.15 -9.84
CA TYR A 112 4.22 2.19 -9.69
C TYR A 112 5.29 2.13 -10.78
N ALA A 113 5.89 3.28 -11.05
CA ALA A 113 7.13 3.44 -11.77
C ALA A 113 8.17 4.10 -10.87
N ALA A 114 9.41 3.63 -10.91
CA ALA A 114 10.50 4.15 -10.12
C ALA A 114 11.79 4.27 -10.96
N TYR A 115 12.56 5.30 -10.71
CA TYR A 115 13.85 5.53 -11.35
C TYR A 115 14.95 5.62 -10.32
N GLY A 116 16.00 4.81 -10.49
CA GLY A 116 17.23 4.86 -9.70
C GLY A 116 18.28 5.74 -10.38
N PHE A 117 18.79 6.73 -9.67
CA PHE A 117 19.75 7.67 -10.26
C PHE A 117 21.19 7.12 -10.35
N LYS A 118 21.52 6.10 -9.55
CA LYS A 118 22.86 5.50 -9.58
C LYS A 118 23.00 4.42 -10.64
N ASP A 119 21.98 3.58 -10.79
CA ASP A 119 21.97 2.48 -11.78
C ASP A 119 21.29 2.87 -13.10
N GLU A 120 20.70 4.08 -13.16
CA GLU A 120 20.03 4.65 -14.34
C GLU A 120 18.96 3.75 -14.95
N LYS A 121 18.28 2.96 -14.10
CA LYS A 121 17.28 1.98 -14.56
C LYS A 121 15.87 2.29 -14.07
N TRP A 122 14.92 2.05 -14.97
CA TRP A 122 13.52 2.04 -14.62
C TRP A 122 13.11 0.71 -13.98
N LYS A 123 12.31 0.82 -12.96
CA LYS A 123 11.71 -0.27 -12.22
C LYS A 123 10.22 -0.01 -12.08
N GLY A 124 9.42 -1.06 -11.88
CA GLY A 124 8.00 -0.86 -11.76
C GLY A 124 7.25 -2.11 -11.37
N MET A 125 6.00 -1.89 -11.04
CA MET A 125 5.02 -2.93 -10.75
C MET A 125 3.68 -2.53 -11.34
N GLY A 126 3.00 -3.50 -11.92
CA GLY A 126 1.61 -3.41 -12.33
C GLY A 126 0.80 -4.55 -11.73
N GLU A 127 -0.32 -4.21 -11.14
CA GLU A 127 -1.24 -5.17 -10.54
C GLU A 127 -2.65 -4.89 -11.03
N VAL A 128 -3.32 -5.94 -11.48
CA VAL A 128 -4.72 -5.92 -11.89
C VAL A 128 -5.47 -6.91 -11.01
N THR A 129 -6.45 -6.43 -10.27
CA THR A 129 -7.31 -7.25 -9.42
C THR A 129 -8.74 -7.19 -9.92
N TYR A 130 -9.30 -8.35 -10.25
CA TYR A 130 -10.72 -8.50 -10.52
C TYR A 130 -11.42 -9.09 -9.30
N SER A 131 -12.38 -8.36 -8.74
CA SER A 131 -13.20 -8.83 -7.65
C SER A 131 -14.54 -9.34 -8.16
N PHE A 132 -14.87 -10.59 -7.85
CA PHE A 132 -16.17 -11.18 -8.18
C PHE A 132 -17.31 -10.56 -7.34
N ASN A 133 -16.97 -9.92 -6.22
CA ASN A 133 -17.91 -9.22 -5.36
C ASN A 133 -17.76 -7.70 -5.53
N LYS A 134 -18.89 -6.98 -5.46
CA LYS A 134 -18.86 -5.50 -5.43
C LYS A 134 -18.16 -5.03 -4.17
N LYS A 135 -17.27 -4.05 -4.31
CA LYS A 135 -16.51 -3.46 -3.22
C LYS A 135 -17.01 -2.06 -2.87
N ALA A 136 -16.80 -1.64 -1.62
CA ALA A 136 -17.11 -0.29 -1.18
C ALA A 136 -15.97 0.67 -1.52
N TYR A 137 -14.70 0.30 -1.25
CA TYR A 137 -13.54 1.14 -1.50
C TYR A 137 -12.35 0.39 -2.10
N LEU A 138 -11.85 -0.69 -1.45
CA LEU A 138 -10.67 -1.43 -1.86
C LEU A 138 -10.96 -2.92 -2.12
N PRO A 139 -10.16 -3.62 -2.93
CA PRO A 139 -10.40 -5.02 -3.27
C PRO A 139 -10.27 -5.98 -2.08
N ARG A 140 -9.54 -5.60 -1.03
CA ARG A 140 -9.30 -6.44 0.16
C ARG A 140 -10.44 -6.44 1.17
N GLU A 141 -11.46 -5.61 0.98
CA GLU A 141 -12.63 -5.59 1.86
C GLU A 141 -13.43 -6.88 1.78
N PHE A 142 -14.01 -7.27 2.90
CA PHE A 142 -14.93 -8.41 2.96
C PHE A 142 -16.24 -8.11 2.21
N PRO A 143 -16.82 -9.09 1.50
CA PRO A 143 -16.38 -10.45 1.25
C PRO A 143 -15.26 -10.52 0.18
N VAL A 144 -14.18 -11.25 0.44
CA VAL A 144 -13.07 -11.41 -0.49
C VAL A 144 -13.35 -12.56 -1.47
N ASN A 145 -13.28 -12.26 -2.76
CA ASN A 145 -13.24 -13.23 -3.84
C ASN A 145 -12.59 -12.54 -5.04
N ASN A 146 -11.28 -12.61 -5.10
CA ASN A 146 -10.48 -11.79 -6.00
C ASN A 146 -9.53 -12.66 -6.82
N LEU A 147 -9.38 -12.33 -8.09
CA LEU A 147 -8.31 -12.82 -8.94
C LEU A 147 -7.35 -11.66 -9.23
N THR A 148 -6.09 -11.80 -8.85
CA THR A 148 -5.08 -10.76 -8.97
C THR A 148 -3.93 -11.25 -9.84
N PHE A 149 -3.60 -10.49 -10.87
CA PHE A 149 -2.38 -10.64 -11.63
C PHE A 149 -1.42 -9.51 -11.26
N ASN A 150 -0.17 -9.84 -10.96
CA ASN A 150 0.86 -8.88 -10.61
C ASN A 150 2.14 -9.16 -11.41
N TYR A 151 2.69 -8.12 -11.99
CA TYR A 151 4.02 -8.10 -12.59
C TYR A 151 4.88 -7.09 -11.84
N THR A 152 6.07 -7.51 -11.43
CA THR A 152 7.00 -6.63 -10.73
C THR A 152 8.41 -6.83 -11.26
N ARG A 153 9.08 -5.72 -11.60
CA ARG A 153 10.51 -5.66 -11.90
C ARG A 153 11.15 -4.61 -11.04
N ASP A 154 11.97 -5.02 -10.07
CA ASP A 154 12.53 -4.11 -9.07
C ASP A 154 13.83 -4.66 -8.47
N VAL A 155 14.32 -4.01 -7.43
CA VAL A 155 15.44 -4.45 -6.60
C VAL A 155 14.98 -4.78 -5.20
N MET A 156 15.52 -5.83 -4.60
CA MET A 156 15.23 -6.21 -3.23
C MET A 156 16.47 -6.74 -2.52
N SER A 157 16.46 -6.72 -1.20
CA SER A 157 17.40 -7.49 -0.40
C SER A 157 17.00 -8.97 -0.43
N PRO A 158 17.93 -9.93 -0.46
CA PRO A 158 17.61 -11.36 -0.36
C PRO A 158 16.74 -11.72 0.84
N SER A 159 16.92 -11.04 1.98
CA SER A 159 16.10 -11.21 3.17
C SER A 159 14.63 -10.81 2.97
N ASP A 160 14.36 -9.79 2.15
CA ASP A 160 13.00 -9.30 1.90
C ASP A 160 12.17 -10.31 1.07
N LYS A 161 12.81 -11.26 0.41
CA LYS A 161 12.16 -12.34 -0.33
C LYS A 161 11.41 -13.31 0.59
N PHE A 162 11.96 -13.55 1.77
CA PHE A 162 11.45 -14.53 2.75
C PHE A 162 10.58 -13.88 3.83
N LEU A 163 10.70 -12.57 4.01
CA LEU A 163 9.91 -11.81 4.97
C LEU A 163 9.02 -10.83 4.20
N PRO A 164 7.78 -11.21 3.89
CA PRO A 164 6.82 -10.28 3.28
C PRO A 164 6.51 -9.18 4.31
N THR A 165 7.26 -8.10 4.25
CA THR A 165 6.96 -6.90 5.02
C THR A 165 5.90 -6.11 4.29
N ASP A 166 4.80 -5.85 4.98
CA ASP A 166 3.78 -4.91 4.50
C ASP A 166 4.40 -3.50 4.57
N LYS A 167 4.82 -2.98 3.41
CA LYS A 167 5.51 -1.69 3.30
C LYS A 167 4.56 -0.49 3.41
N ASP A 168 3.31 -0.73 3.71
CA ASP A 168 2.31 0.32 3.83
C ASP A 168 2.44 1.12 5.14
N ASN A 169 3.34 0.73 6.04
CA ASN A 169 3.61 1.45 7.27
C ASN A 169 4.89 2.29 7.14
N VAL A 170 4.81 3.59 7.47
CA VAL A 170 5.95 4.53 7.46
C VAL A 170 7.15 3.99 8.22
N PHE A 171 6.93 3.38 9.39
CA PHE A 171 8.00 2.86 10.23
C PHE A 171 8.71 1.64 9.63
N THR A 172 8.04 0.81 8.85
CA THR A 172 8.66 -0.34 8.19
C THR A 172 9.46 0.04 6.94
N SER A 173 9.22 1.24 6.40
CA SER A 173 9.96 1.76 5.24
C SER A 173 11.33 2.32 5.62
N PHE A 174 11.54 2.69 6.88
CA PHE A 174 12.83 3.13 7.39
C PHE A 174 13.71 1.92 7.72
N LYS A 175 14.61 1.58 6.82
CA LYS A 175 15.66 0.59 7.09
C LYS A 175 16.80 1.25 7.87
N TRP A 176 16.85 1.01 9.17
CA TRP A 176 17.90 1.51 10.09
C TRP A 176 19.27 0.89 9.84
N LYS A 177 19.31 -0.26 9.16
CA LYS A 177 20.53 -0.97 8.85
C LYS A 177 20.90 -0.77 7.38
N LYS A 178 22.17 -0.45 7.12
CA LYS A 178 22.72 -0.39 5.77
C LYS A 178 22.61 -1.78 5.13
N VAL A 179 21.91 -1.87 4.00
CA VAL A 179 21.75 -3.11 3.24
C VAL A 179 22.75 -3.06 2.09
N ASP A 180 23.80 -3.89 2.17
CA ASP A 180 24.89 -3.89 1.19
C ASP A 180 24.66 -4.92 0.06
N HIS A 181 23.73 -5.84 0.25
CA HIS A 181 23.46 -6.92 -0.70
C HIS A 181 22.03 -6.80 -1.23
N MET A 182 21.92 -6.56 -2.53
CA MET A 182 20.64 -6.46 -3.23
C MET A 182 20.69 -7.26 -4.53
N MET A 183 19.53 -7.62 -5.04
CA MET A 183 19.38 -8.30 -6.32
C MET A 183 18.26 -7.66 -7.14
N TYR A 184 18.38 -7.69 -8.46
CA TYR A 184 17.27 -7.43 -9.36
C TYR A 184 16.36 -8.65 -9.37
N PHE A 185 15.08 -8.42 -9.38
CA PHE A 185 14.09 -9.48 -9.54
C PHE A 185 13.00 -9.08 -10.52
N GLU A 186 12.52 -10.07 -11.23
CA GLU A 186 11.38 -9.95 -12.12
C GLU A 186 10.41 -11.08 -11.75
N THR A 187 9.17 -10.72 -11.43
CA THR A 187 8.19 -11.67 -10.90
C THR A 187 6.86 -11.49 -11.61
N TYR A 188 6.29 -12.62 -12.03
CA TYR A 188 4.89 -12.74 -12.44
C TYR A 188 4.17 -13.56 -11.38
N LYS A 189 3.03 -13.06 -10.93
CA LYS A 189 2.24 -13.67 -9.86
C LYS A 189 0.78 -13.65 -10.25
N LEU A 190 0.13 -14.81 -10.15
CA LEU A 190 -1.32 -14.97 -10.23
C LEU A 190 -1.82 -15.43 -8.89
N LEU A 191 -2.79 -14.75 -8.34
CA LEU A 191 -3.34 -15.00 -7.00
C LEU A 191 -4.85 -15.08 -7.09
N TRP A 192 -5.42 -16.18 -6.61
CA TRP A 192 -6.85 -16.28 -6.34
C TRP A 192 -7.07 -16.37 -4.84
N ASP A 193 -7.84 -15.45 -4.30
CA ASP A 193 -8.08 -15.29 -2.87
C ASP A 193 -9.59 -15.27 -2.61
N ARG A 194 -10.07 -16.18 -1.77
CA ARG A 194 -11.49 -16.27 -1.42
C ARG A 194 -11.65 -16.46 0.07
N GLU A 195 -12.53 -15.64 0.64
CA GLU A 195 -12.91 -15.69 2.04
C GLU A 195 -14.43 -15.88 2.16
N TRP A 196 -14.84 -16.81 3.03
CA TRP A 196 -16.24 -17.11 3.30
C TRP A 196 -16.68 -16.48 4.62
N ALA A 197 -18.01 -16.35 4.79
CA ALA A 197 -18.61 -15.75 5.98
C ALA A 197 -18.32 -16.50 7.30
N ASN A 198 -17.90 -17.76 7.23
CA ASN A 198 -17.47 -18.57 8.38
C ASN A 198 -16.01 -18.30 8.82
N GLY A 199 -15.31 -17.34 8.17
CA GLY A 199 -13.92 -17.01 8.44
C GLY A 199 -12.90 -17.91 7.74
N LEU A 200 -13.34 -18.93 6.97
CA LEU A 200 -12.43 -19.74 6.17
C LEU A 200 -11.91 -18.92 4.99
N ARG A 201 -10.58 -18.85 4.84
CA ARG A 201 -9.92 -18.19 3.72
C ARG A 201 -9.08 -19.20 2.95
N PHE A 202 -9.25 -19.20 1.66
CA PHE A 202 -8.49 -20.02 0.71
C PHE A 202 -7.70 -19.10 -0.22
N THR A 203 -6.41 -19.39 -0.36
CA THR A 203 -5.51 -18.63 -1.23
C THR A 203 -4.76 -19.59 -2.12
N LEU A 204 -4.90 -19.43 -3.44
CA LEU A 204 -4.14 -20.15 -4.45
C LEU A 204 -3.21 -19.16 -5.15
N GLN A 205 -1.91 -19.46 -5.16
CA GLN A 205 -0.91 -18.60 -5.77
C GLN A 205 -0.03 -19.39 -6.73
N ALA A 206 0.10 -18.89 -7.96
CA ALA A 206 1.14 -19.28 -8.90
C ALA A 206 2.13 -18.11 -9.04
N ARG A 207 3.41 -18.39 -8.93
CA ARG A 207 4.46 -17.38 -9.03
C ARG A 207 5.64 -17.93 -9.82
N THR A 208 6.15 -17.12 -10.75
CA THR A 208 7.46 -17.33 -11.38
C THR A 208 8.32 -16.12 -11.14
N SER A 209 9.60 -16.31 -10.83
CA SER A 209 10.51 -15.19 -10.59
C SER A 209 11.88 -15.48 -11.18
N LYS A 210 12.48 -14.43 -11.73
CA LYS A 210 13.85 -14.39 -12.21
C LYS A 210 14.63 -13.44 -11.33
N ASP A 211 15.67 -13.94 -10.68
CA ASP A 211 16.53 -13.13 -9.83
C ASP A 211 17.90 -12.98 -10.50
N SER A 212 18.43 -11.76 -10.48
CA SER A 212 19.75 -11.46 -11.02
C SER A 212 20.59 -10.75 -9.95
N PRO A 213 21.78 -11.25 -9.64
CA PRO A 213 22.64 -10.62 -8.63
C PRO A 213 23.07 -9.24 -9.10
N THR A 214 23.32 -8.34 -8.14
CA THR A 214 24.07 -7.11 -8.40
C THR A 214 25.58 -7.38 -8.20
N ALA A 215 26.43 -6.45 -8.62
CA ALA A 215 27.89 -6.62 -8.65
C ALA A 215 28.54 -7.10 -7.32
N SER A 216 27.85 -6.96 -6.19
CA SER A 216 28.32 -7.37 -4.86
C SER A 216 27.78 -8.72 -4.37
N LEU A 217 26.91 -9.37 -5.15
CA LEU A 217 26.25 -10.62 -4.76
C LEU A 217 26.57 -11.73 -5.77
N PHE A 218 27.10 -12.85 -5.28
CA PHE A 218 27.39 -14.04 -6.09
C PHE A 218 26.52 -15.20 -5.63
N TYR A 219 25.97 -15.95 -6.60
CA TYR A 219 25.33 -17.23 -6.34
C TYR A 219 26.30 -18.36 -6.67
N GLN A 220 26.69 -19.12 -5.67
CA GLN A 220 27.49 -20.32 -5.87
C GLN A 220 26.59 -21.56 -5.66
N PRO A 221 26.36 -22.36 -6.69
CA PRO A 221 25.61 -23.61 -6.51
C PRO A 221 26.41 -24.57 -5.64
N LEU A 222 25.73 -25.19 -4.67
CA LEU A 222 26.34 -26.11 -3.69
C LEU A 222 26.84 -27.44 -4.31
N CYS A 223 26.48 -27.73 -5.56
CA CYS A 223 26.77 -29.00 -6.23
C CYS A 223 27.00 -28.80 -7.73
N SER A 224 28.08 -28.15 -8.17
CA SER A 224 28.59 -28.42 -9.54
C SER A 224 30.03 -27.96 -9.70
N GLU A 225 30.90 -28.89 -9.88
CA GLU A 225 32.16 -28.67 -10.61
C GLU A 225 31.78 -28.33 -12.05
N GLY A 226 31.98 -27.07 -12.47
CA GLY A 226 32.06 -26.71 -13.86
C GLY A 226 30.93 -25.90 -14.51
N ILE A 227 30.28 -24.98 -13.85
CA ILE A 227 29.37 -24.02 -14.51
C ILE A 227 29.94 -22.60 -14.47
N SER A 228 30.09 -22.01 -15.68
CA SER A 228 30.60 -20.69 -15.92
C SER A 228 29.74 -19.57 -15.27
N GLN A 229 30.37 -18.42 -15.02
CA GLN A 229 29.91 -17.28 -14.24
C GLN A 229 28.65 -16.52 -14.74
N ASP A 230 27.93 -17.01 -15.71
CA ASP A 230 26.70 -16.39 -16.27
C ASP A 230 25.40 -17.06 -15.79
N ALA A 231 25.34 -17.49 -14.54
CA ALA A 231 24.15 -18.16 -14.00
C ALA A 231 23.04 -17.16 -13.66
N SER A 232 22.16 -16.87 -14.59
CA SER A 232 20.81 -16.46 -14.28
C SER A 232 20.07 -17.68 -13.71
N LEU A 233 19.95 -17.74 -12.39
CA LEU A 233 19.27 -18.87 -11.73
C LEU A 233 17.75 -18.72 -11.90
N TYR A 234 17.15 -19.56 -12.72
CA TYR A 234 15.72 -19.78 -12.75
C TYR A 234 15.37 -20.72 -11.57
N MET A 235 14.71 -20.21 -10.56
CA MET A 235 14.06 -21.06 -9.56
C MET A 235 12.54 -21.06 -9.84
N PRO A 236 11.97 -22.14 -10.41
CA PRO A 236 10.54 -22.33 -10.33
C PRO A 236 10.20 -22.72 -8.88
N TYR A 237 9.38 -21.91 -8.21
CA TYR A 237 8.75 -22.28 -6.96
C TYR A 237 7.32 -22.74 -7.27
N ILE A 238 7.05 -23.98 -6.90
CA ILE A 238 5.71 -24.54 -6.82
C ILE A 238 5.09 -24.08 -5.50
#